data_542468cd5ba8b2d0eba0f0fefb9af486
#
_entry.id   542468cd5ba8b2d0eba0f0fefb9af486
#
_cell.length_a   1.000
_cell.length_b   1.000
_cell.length_c   1.000
_cell.angle_alpha   90.00
_cell.angle_beta   90.00
_cell.angle_gamma   90.00
#
_symmetry.space_group_name_H-M   'P 1'
#
loop_
_entity.id
_entity.type
_entity.pdbx_description
1 polymer ?
#
loop_
_entity_poly.entity_id
_entity_poly.type
_entity_poly.pdbx_seq_one_letter_code
_entity_poly.pdbx_strand_id
1 'polypeptide(L)'
;MNYSVKNISKTFDARFIGDADYLINQVSSLENATEESIVFFSNKKYLELLNKTKSKVVITTEELSEFCNHNIIISKNPYSLFAKISQFLNKDMNRNYYIHKSVISFSNNLGEKITIDPNVVIGKNVSIGEDSFIGSNCSIGDNVKISKGAYIFPNVTIYKNVTIGKSVRIHSGTVIGSDGFGYAHENNTWIKIPQIGGVEIGDNVEIGSNTSIDRGALDKTIIGNGVKIDNQIQIAHNVQIGENTAIAGCVGIAGSAKIGKNCTIGGGAGIQGHIEICDNAHITGMSKVSSDIKKPGVYSSGTPLMLNKEWLKNAARFKKLNELFIKNIKKN
;
A
#
# COMPACT_ATOMS: atom_id res chain seq x y z
N MET A 1 -3.99 -5.98 -27.16
CA MET A 1 -5.22 -5.48 -27.82
C MET A 1 -5.05 -4.03 -28.13
N ASN A 2 -5.52 -3.58 -29.28
CA ASN A 2 -5.47 -2.16 -29.64
C ASN A 2 -6.81 -1.49 -29.30
N TYR A 3 -6.75 -0.31 -28.74
CA TYR A 3 -7.92 0.52 -28.39
C TYR A 3 -7.82 1.88 -29.05
N SER A 4 -8.91 2.37 -29.65
CA SER A 4 -8.90 3.74 -30.20
C SER A 4 -8.99 4.78 -29.10
N VAL A 5 -8.45 5.97 -29.35
CA VAL A 5 -8.55 7.13 -28.45
C VAL A 5 -10.00 7.40 -28.06
N LYS A 6 -10.91 7.31 -29.04
CA LYS A 6 -12.36 7.42 -28.82
C LYS A 6 -12.90 6.39 -27.83
N ASN A 7 -12.49 5.12 -27.96
CA ASN A 7 -12.94 4.07 -27.06
C ASN A 7 -12.46 4.30 -25.62
N ILE A 8 -11.20 4.68 -25.45
CA ILE A 8 -10.64 5.01 -24.14
C ILE A 8 -11.35 6.22 -23.53
N SER A 9 -11.49 7.30 -24.30
CA SER A 9 -12.16 8.52 -23.83
C SER A 9 -13.61 8.24 -23.41
N LYS A 10 -14.34 7.43 -24.18
CA LYS A 10 -15.70 7.01 -23.81
C LYS A 10 -15.73 6.16 -22.53
N THR A 11 -14.78 5.22 -22.39
CA THR A 11 -14.72 4.32 -21.23
C THR A 11 -14.50 5.08 -19.91
N PHE A 12 -13.73 6.16 -19.96
CA PHE A 12 -13.36 6.94 -18.77
C PHE A 12 -14.04 8.31 -18.69
N ASP A 13 -15.06 8.57 -19.52
CA ASP A 13 -15.79 9.83 -19.58
C ASP A 13 -14.85 11.05 -19.69
N ALA A 14 -13.87 10.97 -20.60
CA ALA A 14 -12.87 12.01 -20.80
C ALA A 14 -13.04 12.65 -22.20
N ARG A 15 -12.85 13.97 -22.28
CA ARG A 15 -12.83 14.68 -23.57
C ARG A 15 -11.50 14.38 -24.28
N PHE A 16 -11.52 14.29 -25.62
CA PHE A 16 -10.31 14.18 -26.42
C PHE A 16 -10.28 15.21 -27.56
N ILE A 17 -9.06 15.49 -28.05
CA ILE A 17 -8.78 16.36 -29.18
C ILE A 17 -7.82 15.62 -30.10
N GLY A 18 -8.09 15.63 -31.42
CA GLY A 18 -7.27 14.98 -32.44
C GLY A 18 -7.96 13.78 -33.09
N ASP A 19 -7.18 12.81 -33.56
CA ASP A 19 -7.67 11.63 -34.28
C ASP A 19 -8.35 10.65 -33.33
N ALA A 20 -9.67 10.50 -33.52
CA ALA A 20 -10.54 9.60 -32.73
C ALA A 20 -10.20 8.12 -32.90
N ASP A 21 -9.72 7.74 -34.06
CA ASP A 21 -9.50 6.35 -34.45
C ASP A 21 -8.05 5.92 -34.25
N TYR A 22 -7.18 6.83 -33.79
CA TYR A 22 -5.78 6.50 -33.45
C TYR A 22 -5.72 5.38 -32.43
N LEU A 23 -4.88 4.36 -32.70
CA LEU A 23 -4.83 3.14 -31.90
C LEU A 23 -3.68 3.17 -30.90
N ILE A 24 -3.95 2.79 -29.65
CA ILE A 24 -2.97 2.58 -28.60
C ILE A 24 -3.12 1.17 -27.99
N ASN A 25 -2.04 0.62 -27.50
CA ASN A 25 -2.00 -0.71 -26.87
C ASN A 25 -1.27 -0.77 -25.54
N GLN A 26 -0.57 0.28 -25.16
CA GLN A 26 0.25 0.31 -23.93
C GLN A 26 0.33 1.70 -23.31
N VAL A 27 0.68 1.72 -22.02
CA VAL A 27 1.11 2.93 -21.31
C VAL A 27 2.63 3.00 -21.27
N SER A 28 3.20 4.21 -21.22
CA SER A 28 4.65 4.39 -21.14
C SER A 28 5.05 5.67 -20.41
N SER A 29 6.33 5.79 -20.05
CA SER A 29 6.95 7.08 -19.71
C SER A 29 7.16 7.93 -20.97
N LEU A 30 7.34 9.23 -20.80
CA LEU A 30 7.62 10.13 -21.91
C LEU A 30 8.90 9.72 -22.68
N GLU A 31 9.91 9.24 -21.98
CA GLU A 31 11.21 8.87 -22.54
C GLU A 31 11.18 7.57 -23.38
N ASN A 32 10.39 6.59 -22.93
CA ASN A 32 10.41 5.24 -23.51
C ASN A 32 9.19 4.93 -24.39
N ALA A 33 8.39 5.95 -24.69
CA ALA A 33 7.17 5.77 -25.47
C ALA A 33 7.45 5.39 -26.92
N THR A 34 6.57 4.53 -27.46
CA THR A 34 6.41 4.27 -28.88
C THR A 34 5.22 5.07 -29.42
N GLU A 35 4.98 5.03 -30.72
CA GLU A 35 3.83 5.70 -31.34
C GLU A 35 2.50 5.17 -30.80
N GLU A 36 2.41 3.86 -30.48
CA GLU A 36 1.22 3.20 -29.93
C GLU A 36 1.06 3.34 -28.40
N SER A 37 1.93 4.12 -27.77
CA SER A 37 1.87 4.35 -26.31
C SER A 37 0.96 5.53 -25.98
N ILE A 38 0.32 5.45 -24.81
CA ILE A 38 -0.28 6.62 -24.15
C ILE A 38 0.59 7.04 -22.96
N VAL A 39 0.84 8.33 -22.85
CA VAL A 39 1.64 8.95 -21.78
C VAL A 39 0.82 10.01 -21.06
N PHE A 40 1.30 10.52 -19.92
CA PHE A 40 0.68 11.66 -19.27
C PHE A 40 1.68 12.82 -19.11
N PHE A 41 1.14 14.05 -19.13
CA PHE A 41 1.87 15.28 -18.94
C PHE A 41 1.11 16.18 -17.97
N SER A 42 1.67 16.43 -16.78
CA SER A 42 1.02 17.18 -15.69
C SER A 42 1.89 18.28 -15.10
N ASN A 43 3.12 18.51 -15.62
CA ASN A 43 4.04 19.52 -15.11
C ASN A 43 4.97 20.04 -16.19
N LYS A 44 5.05 21.37 -16.34
CA LYS A 44 5.88 22.06 -17.33
C LYS A 44 7.37 21.71 -17.24
N LYS A 45 7.89 21.28 -16.10
CA LYS A 45 9.30 20.83 -15.98
C LYS A 45 9.65 19.67 -16.90
N TYR A 46 8.66 18.91 -17.37
CA TYR A 46 8.83 17.79 -18.31
C TYR A 46 8.58 18.16 -19.78
N LEU A 47 8.48 19.47 -20.11
CA LEU A 47 8.17 19.94 -21.47
C LEU A 47 9.22 19.48 -22.49
N GLU A 48 10.49 19.46 -22.13
CA GLU A 48 11.54 18.94 -22.99
C GLU A 48 11.38 17.47 -23.35
N LEU A 49 10.93 16.65 -22.38
CA LEU A 49 10.65 15.24 -22.60
C LEU A 49 9.38 15.06 -23.44
N LEU A 50 8.35 15.88 -23.23
CA LEU A 50 7.15 15.89 -24.05
C LEU A 50 7.47 16.16 -25.53
N ASN A 51 8.36 17.12 -25.81
CA ASN A 51 8.75 17.46 -27.18
C ASN A 51 9.59 16.37 -27.88
N LYS A 52 10.22 15.49 -27.09
CA LYS A 52 11.06 14.37 -27.60
C LYS A 52 10.34 13.03 -27.62
N THR A 53 9.18 12.91 -26.98
CA THR A 53 8.46 11.63 -26.90
C THR A 53 7.99 11.15 -28.28
N LYS A 54 8.03 9.83 -28.49
CA LYS A 54 7.45 9.20 -29.68
C LYS A 54 5.95 8.93 -29.56
N SER A 55 5.39 9.08 -28.36
CA SER A 55 3.95 8.90 -28.15
C SER A 55 3.15 9.85 -29.04
N LYS A 56 2.05 9.38 -29.56
CA LYS A 56 1.09 10.19 -30.32
C LYS A 56 -0.16 10.52 -29.51
N VAL A 57 -0.25 10.03 -28.24
CA VAL A 57 -1.41 10.25 -27.37
C VAL A 57 -0.96 10.67 -25.97
N VAL A 58 -1.42 11.83 -25.52
CA VAL A 58 -1.02 12.43 -24.24
C VAL A 58 -2.25 12.71 -23.37
N ILE A 59 -2.22 12.28 -22.12
CA ILE A 59 -3.21 12.68 -21.11
C ILE A 59 -2.69 13.93 -20.42
N THR A 60 -3.48 15.01 -20.42
CA THR A 60 -3.04 16.27 -19.79
C THR A 60 -4.23 17.08 -19.26
N THR A 61 -3.96 18.21 -18.60
CA THR A 61 -5.01 19.17 -18.21
C THR A 61 -5.35 20.10 -19.36
N GLU A 62 -6.51 20.79 -19.28
CA GLU A 62 -6.90 21.81 -20.23
C GLU A 62 -5.81 22.88 -20.42
N GLU A 63 -5.25 23.38 -19.30
CA GLU A 63 -4.22 24.43 -19.30
C GLU A 63 -2.91 24.00 -19.96
N LEU A 64 -2.54 22.73 -19.86
CA LEU A 64 -1.30 22.21 -20.40
C LEU A 64 -1.46 21.66 -21.83
N SER A 65 -2.67 21.60 -22.35
CA SER A 65 -2.96 21.09 -23.69
C SER A 65 -2.32 21.95 -24.80
N GLU A 66 -2.15 23.24 -24.57
CA GLU A 66 -1.49 24.17 -25.50
C GLU A 66 -0.04 23.77 -25.85
N PHE A 67 0.62 23.00 -24.96
CA PHE A 67 2.00 22.53 -25.17
C PHE A 67 2.07 21.19 -25.94
N CYS A 68 0.93 20.60 -26.27
CA CYS A 68 0.86 19.26 -26.84
C CYS A 68 0.50 19.30 -28.33
N ASN A 69 1.40 18.83 -29.20
CA ASN A 69 1.15 18.63 -30.65
C ASN A 69 0.74 17.17 -30.94
N HIS A 70 -0.15 16.58 -30.12
CA HIS A 70 -0.47 15.17 -30.10
C HIS A 70 -1.99 14.98 -30.09
N ASN A 71 -2.47 13.75 -30.20
CA ASN A 71 -3.82 13.43 -29.77
C ASN A 71 -3.89 13.59 -28.25
N ILE A 72 -4.86 14.32 -27.75
CA ILE A 72 -4.91 14.74 -26.35
C ILE A 72 -6.15 14.13 -25.69
N ILE A 73 -5.98 13.57 -24.49
CA ILE A 73 -7.10 13.22 -23.61
C ILE A 73 -7.06 14.19 -22.42
N ILE A 74 -8.13 14.96 -22.25
CA ILE A 74 -8.21 15.99 -21.21
C ILE A 74 -8.72 15.39 -19.91
N SER A 75 -8.01 15.66 -18.81
CA SER A 75 -8.41 15.25 -17.47
C SER A 75 -8.03 16.30 -16.43
N LYS A 76 -8.89 16.50 -15.43
CA LYS A 76 -8.57 17.34 -14.26
C LYS A 76 -7.43 16.73 -13.43
N ASN A 77 -7.26 15.41 -13.49
CA ASN A 77 -6.16 14.69 -12.85
C ASN A 77 -5.54 13.69 -13.83
N PRO A 78 -4.58 14.12 -14.67
CA PRO A 78 -3.95 13.28 -15.69
C PRO A 78 -3.30 12.01 -15.12
N TYR A 79 -2.67 12.10 -13.96
CA TYR A 79 -2.01 10.97 -13.33
C TYR A 79 -3.00 9.89 -12.86
N SER A 80 -4.13 10.31 -12.27
CA SER A 80 -5.19 9.37 -11.88
C SER A 80 -5.84 8.70 -13.11
N LEU A 81 -6.08 9.45 -14.18
CA LEU A 81 -6.62 8.88 -15.42
C LEU A 81 -5.64 7.91 -16.06
N PHE A 82 -4.35 8.26 -16.10
CA PHE A 82 -3.29 7.37 -16.57
C PHE A 82 -3.24 6.05 -15.78
N ALA A 83 -3.36 6.09 -14.45
CA ALA A 83 -3.41 4.89 -13.62
C ALA A 83 -4.61 4.00 -13.96
N LYS A 84 -5.80 4.59 -14.15
CA LYS A 84 -7.02 3.84 -14.56
C LYS A 84 -6.88 3.21 -15.94
N ILE A 85 -6.33 3.95 -16.91
CA ILE A 85 -6.07 3.42 -18.26
C ILE A 85 -5.00 2.32 -18.20
N SER A 86 -3.95 2.51 -17.39
CA SER A 86 -2.93 1.48 -17.18
C SER A 86 -3.54 0.17 -16.67
N GLN A 87 -4.40 0.23 -15.67
CA GLN A 87 -5.13 -0.94 -15.17
C GLN A 87 -6.05 -1.56 -16.25
N PHE A 88 -6.69 -0.74 -17.06
CA PHE A 88 -7.58 -1.21 -18.14
C PHE A 88 -6.81 -1.94 -19.24
N LEU A 89 -5.67 -1.39 -19.66
CA LEU A 89 -4.85 -2.00 -20.73
C LEU A 89 -4.08 -3.24 -20.26
N ASN A 90 -3.77 -3.34 -18.96
CA ASN A 90 -3.04 -4.45 -18.36
C ASN A 90 -3.94 -5.39 -17.54
N LYS A 91 -5.23 -5.47 -17.88
CA LYS A 91 -6.09 -6.48 -17.28
C LYS A 91 -5.60 -7.87 -17.67
N ASP A 92 -5.37 -8.73 -16.67
CA ASP A 92 -5.19 -10.17 -16.87
C ASP A 92 -6.49 -10.77 -17.43
N MET A 93 -6.62 -10.75 -18.76
CA MET A 93 -7.86 -11.12 -19.47
C MET A 93 -8.12 -12.63 -19.54
N ASN A 94 -7.13 -13.47 -19.24
CA ASN A 94 -7.23 -14.94 -19.35
C ASN A 94 -6.90 -15.61 -18.02
N ARG A 95 -7.78 -15.52 -17.03
CA ARG A 95 -7.70 -16.41 -15.89
C ARG A 95 -8.30 -17.76 -16.26
N ASN A 96 -7.47 -18.80 -16.36
CA ASN A 96 -7.96 -20.16 -16.34
C ASN A 96 -8.33 -20.49 -14.90
N TYR A 97 -9.59 -20.78 -14.65
CA TYR A 97 -10.04 -21.22 -13.33
C TYR A 97 -9.71 -22.70 -13.14
N TYR A 98 -8.95 -23.01 -12.11
CA TYR A 98 -8.60 -24.40 -11.77
C TYR A 98 -8.15 -24.50 -10.31
N ILE A 99 -8.21 -25.71 -9.79
CA ILE A 99 -7.54 -26.09 -8.52
C ILE A 99 -6.49 -27.13 -8.90
N HIS A 100 -5.23 -26.81 -8.64
CA HIS A 100 -4.13 -27.72 -8.97
C HIS A 100 -4.20 -29.00 -8.13
N LYS A 101 -3.87 -30.16 -8.71
CA LYS A 101 -3.96 -31.48 -8.07
C LYS A 101 -3.13 -31.66 -6.79
N SER A 102 -2.09 -30.84 -6.57
CA SER A 102 -1.26 -30.84 -5.36
C SER A 102 -1.81 -30.01 -4.22
N VAL A 103 -2.98 -29.37 -4.37
CA VAL A 103 -3.62 -28.61 -3.30
C VAL A 103 -4.13 -29.55 -2.23
N ILE A 104 -3.79 -29.27 -0.97
CA ILE A 104 -4.31 -29.96 0.20
C ILE A 104 -5.35 -29.07 0.87
N SER A 105 -6.61 -29.46 0.82
CA SER A 105 -7.70 -28.70 1.44
C SER A 105 -8.46 -29.53 2.46
N PHE A 106 -8.63 -28.97 3.65
CA PHE A 106 -9.50 -29.48 4.71
C PHE A 106 -10.85 -28.75 4.77
N SER A 107 -11.15 -27.96 3.74
CA SER A 107 -12.42 -27.22 3.61
C SER A 107 -13.04 -27.43 2.24
N ASN A 108 -14.38 -27.42 2.19
CA ASN A 108 -15.19 -27.57 0.98
C ASN A 108 -15.90 -26.27 0.58
N ASN A 109 -15.73 -25.17 1.31
CA ASN A 109 -16.38 -23.90 1.04
C ASN A 109 -15.50 -23.01 0.13
N LEU A 110 -15.24 -23.51 -1.07
CA LEU A 110 -14.46 -22.83 -2.09
C LEU A 110 -15.43 -22.33 -3.18
N GLY A 111 -15.38 -21.03 -3.48
CA GLY A 111 -16.23 -20.40 -4.50
C GLY A 111 -16.02 -20.96 -5.89
N GLU A 112 -16.92 -20.61 -6.78
CA GLU A 112 -16.79 -20.87 -8.22
C GLU A 112 -15.75 -19.94 -8.85
N LYS A 113 -15.25 -20.29 -10.03
CA LYS A 113 -14.29 -19.48 -10.80
C LYS A 113 -13.09 -19.03 -9.96
N ILE A 114 -12.48 -19.94 -9.23
CA ILE A 114 -11.25 -19.71 -8.47
C ILE A 114 -10.05 -20.34 -9.16
N THR A 115 -8.88 -19.77 -8.91
CA THR A 115 -7.59 -20.35 -9.29
C THR A 115 -6.79 -20.63 -8.05
N ILE A 116 -6.38 -21.88 -7.85
CA ILE A 116 -5.50 -22.28 -6.76
C ILE A 116 -4.30 -23.02 -7.34
N ASP A 117 -3.15 -22.39 -7.22
CA ASP A 117 -1.88 -22.86 -7.74
C ASP A 117 -1.30 -24.07 -6.97
N PRO A 118 -0.20 -24.67 -7.45
CA PRO A 118 0.44 -25.82 -6.80
C PRO A 118 0.85 -25.58 -5.35
N ASN A 119 0.79 -26.65 -4.54
CA ASN A 119 1.31 -26.72 -3.18
C ASN A 119 0.65 -25.76 -2.18
N VAL A 120 -0.57 -25.34 -2.44
CA VAL A 120 -1.37 -24.56 -1.48
C VAL A 120 -1.95 -25.50 -0.43
N VAL A 121 -1.87 -25.11 0.84
CA VAL A 121 -2.48 -25.82 1.97
C VAL A 121 -3.57 -24.95 2.57
N ILE A 122 -4.79 -25.53 2.70
CA ILE A 122 -5.99 -24.85 3.20
C ILE A 122 -6.50 -25.58 4.42
N GLY A 123 -6.59 -24.88 5.55
CA GLY A 123 -7.07 -25.39 6.82
C GLY A 123 -8.58 -25.67 6.86
N LYS A 124 -9.07 -26.01 8.06
CA LYS A 124 -10.49 -26.33 8.32
C LYS A 124 -11.33 -25.05 8.34
N ASN A 125 -12.60 -25.17 7.94
CA ASN A 125 -13.59 -24.07 7.98
C ASN A 125 -13.14 -22.80 7.24
N VAL A 126 -12.29 -22.93 6.21
CA VAL A 126 -11.87 -21.81 5.35
C VAL A 126 -12.97 -21.57 4.31
N SER A 127 -13.27 -20.29 4.04
CA SER A 127 -14.09 -19.92 2.90
C SER A 127 -13.30 -19.01 1.95
N ILE A 128 -13.37 -19.30 0.66
CA ILE A 128 -12.74 -18.48 -0.41
C ILE A 128 -13.82 -18.09 -1.40
N GLY A 129 -14.04 -16.78 -1.57
CA GLY A 129 -15.03 -16.24 -2.49
C GLY A 129 -14.66 -16.42 -3.95
N GLU A 130 -15.66 -16.29 -4.82
CA GLU A 130 -15.53 -16.37 -6.28
C GLU A 130 -14.49 -15.38 -6.85
N ASP A 131 -14.00 -15.64 -8.06
CA ASP A 131 -13.01 -14.84 -8.78
C ASP A 131 -11.69 -14.61 -8.03
N SER A 132 -11.39 -15.44 -7.02
CA SER A 132 -10.15 -15.35 -6.25
C SER A 132 -9.01 -16.13 -6.88
N PHE A 133 -7.78 -15.65 -6.67
CA PHE A 133 -6.52 -16.30 -7.04
C PHE A 133 -5.68 -16.55 -5.80
N ILE A 134 -5.20 -17.80 -5.64
CA ILE A 134 -4.28 -18.20 -4.59
C ILE A 134 -3.02 -18.76 -5.24
N GLY A 135 -1.92 -18.02 -5.14
CA GLY A 135 -0.63 -18.39 -5.71
C GLY A 135 0.03 -19.57 -5.00
N SER A 136 1.01 -20.15 -5.67
CA SER A 136 1.72 -21.35 -5.22
C SER A 136 2.33 -21.20 -3.83
N ASN A 137 2.39 -22.32 -3.09
CA ASN A 137 3.01 -22.42 -1.76
C ASN A 137 2.37 -21.51 -0.69
N CYS A 138 1.15 -21.07 -0.86
CA CYS A 138 0.42 -20.35 0.18
C CYS A 138 -0.05 -21.33 1.26
N SER A 139 -0.02 -20.86 2.52
CA SER A 139 -0.56 -21.58 3.68
C SER A 139 -1.70 -20.76 4.30
N ILE A 140 -2.90 -21.35 4.37
CA ILE A 140 -4.12 -20.71 4.89
C ILE A 140 -4.60 -21.51 6.08
N GLY A 141 -4.56 -20.88 7.26
CA GLY A 141 -4.93 -21.50 8.52
C GLY A 141 -6.44 -21.68 8.71
N ASP A 142 -6.82 -22.33 9.81
CA ASP A 142 -8.21 -22.62 10.10
C ASP A 142 -9.07 -21.37 10.31
N ASN A 143 -10.37 -21.46 9.99
CA ASN A 143 -11.37 -20.40 10.14
C ASN A 143 -11.05 -19.09 9.40
N VAL A 144 -10.23 -19.14 8.36
CA VAL A 144 -9.95 -17.97 7.52
C VAL A 144 -11.12 -17.72 6.56
N LYS A 145 -11.51 -16.46 6.42
CA LYS A 145 -12.54 -16.02 5.48
C LYS A 145 -11.94 -15.08 4.45
N ILE A 146 -11.96 -15.47 3.19
CA ILE A 146 -11.49 -14.66 2.06
C ILE A 146 -12.69 -14.33 1.19
N SER A 147 -12.99 -13.04 1.04
CA SER A 147 -14.10 -12.59 0.20
C SER A 147 -13.73 -12.64 -1.28
N LYS A 148 -14.69 -12.36 -2.16
CA LYS A 148 -14.54 -12.44 -3.61
C LYS A 148 -13.46 -11.54 -4.18
N GLY A 149 -12.86 -11.98 -5.30
CA GLY A 149 -11.90 -11.19 -6.07
C GLY A 149 -10.55 -10.98 -5.40
N ALA A 150 -10.24 -11.73 -4.34
CA ALA A 150 -8.94 -11.66 -3.69
C ALA A 150 -7.83 -12.18 -4.61
N TYR A 151 -6.67 -11.51 -4.57
CA TYR A 151 -5.49 -11.92 -5.31
C TYR A 151 -4.32 -12.11 -4.36
N ILE A 152 -4.04 -13.35 -4.01
CA ILE A 152 -2.99 -13.73 -3.06
C ILE A 152 -1.82 -14.30 -3.86
N PHE A 153 -0.70 -13.58 -3.85
CA PHE A 153 0.51 -13.95 -4.57
C PHE A 153 1.20 -15.16 -3.93
N PRO A 154 2.14 -15.82 -4.63
CA PRO A 154 2.84 -16.99 -4.08
C PRO A 154 3.54 -16.73 -2.74
N ASN A 155 3.70 -17.78 -1.93
CA ASN A 155 4.41 -17.76 -0.64
C ASN A 155 3.82 -16.80 0.41
N VAL A 156 2.52 -16.61 0.43
CA VAL A 156 1.81 -15.87 1.49
C VAL A 156 1.38 -16.84 2.57
N THR A 157 1.51 -16.43 3.84
CA THR A 157 1.05 -17.19 5.00
C THR A 157 -0.07 -16.43 5.71
N ILE A 158 -1.23 -17.08 5.84
CA ILE A 158 -2.38 -16.52 6.56
C ILE A 158 -2.69 -17.46 7.71
N TYR A 159 -2.52 -16.96 8.93
CA TYR A 159 -2.81 -17.71 10.15
C TYR A 159 -4.33 -17.85 10.39
N LYS A 160 -4.70 -18.67 11.38
CA LYS A 160 -6.10 -18.91 11.75
C LYS A 160 -6.84 -17.63 12.19
N ASN A 161 -8.17 -17.60 12.02
CA ASN A 161 -9.06 -16.52 12.47
C ASN A 161 -8.78 -15.16 11.80
N VAL A 162 -8.40 -15.16 10.53
CA VAL A 162 -8.22 -13.95 9.71
C VAL A 162 -9.42 -13.77 8.78
N THR A 163 -9.90 -12.55 8.66
CA THR A 163 -10.94 -12.17 7.70
C THR A 163 -10.38 -11.19 6.69
N ILE A 164 -10.59 -11.47 5.39
CA ILE A 164 -10.10 -10.68 4.26
C ILE A 164 -11.28 -10.24 3.41
N GLY A 165 -11.39 -8.94 3.18
CA GLY A 165 -12.43 -8.30 2.38
C GLY A 165 -12.33 -8.59 0.89
N LYS A 166 -13.18 -7.90 0.11
CA LYS A 166 -13.27 -8.06 -1.34
C LYS A 166 -12.11 -7.37 -2.05
N SER A 167 -11.67 -7.95 -3.17
CA SER A 167 -10.67 -7.36 -4.08
C SER A 167 -9.36 -6.97 -3.37
N VAL A 168 -8.98 -7.70 -2.34
CA VAL A 168 -7.71 -7.51 -1.61
C VAL A 168 -6.57 -8.14 -2.42
N ARG A 169 -5.42 -7.47 -2.46
CA ARG A 169 -4.18 -7.97 -3.07
C ARG A 169 -3.12 -8.13 -2.00
N ILE A 170 -2.49 -9.32 -1.92
CA ILE A 170 -1.46 -9.63 -0.92
C ILE A 170 -0.24 -10.18 -1.64
N HIS A 171 0.86 -9.45 -1.58
CA HIS A 171 2.09 -9.80 -2.27
C HIS A 171 2.93 -10.82 -1.51
N SER A 172 3.84 -11.46 -2.25
CA SER A 172 4.64 -12.60 -1.80
C SER A 172 5.43 -12.34 -0.53
N GLY A 173 5.56 -13.37 0.30
CA GLY A 173 6.32 -13.32 1.55
C GLY A 173 5.58 -12.65 2.71
N THR A 174 4.36 -12.14 2.48
CA THR A 174 3.55 -11.49 3.51
C THR A 174 3.00 -12.52 4.49
N VAL A 175 3.03 -12.17 5.78
CA VAL A 175 2.51 -12.99 6.88
C VAL A 175 1.39 -12.24 7.59
N ILE A 176 0.21 -12.85 7.69
CA ILE A 176 -0.96 -12.24 8.32
C ILE A 176 -1.43 -13.09 9.48
N GLY A 177 -1.52 -12.49 10.66
CA GLY A 177 -2.05 -13.12 11.86
C GLY A 177 -1.02 -13.90 12.68
N SER A 178 0.28 -13.62 12.51
CA SER A 178 1.32 -14.07 13.44
C SER A 178 1.08 -13.56 14.86
N ASP A 179 1.66 -14.22 15.85
CA ASP A 179 1.59 -13.74 17.23
C ASP A 179 2.32 -12.41 17.38
N GLY A 180 1.66 -11.44 18.00
CA GLY A 180 2.28 -10.20 18.42
C GLY A 180 3.27 -10.37 19.57
N PHE A 181 4.06 -9.35 19.84
CA PHE A 181 5.03 -9.33 20.91
C PHE A 181 4.35 -8.99 22.25
N GLY A 182 3.88 -10.02 22.94
CA GLY A 182 3.21 -9.92 24.25
C GLY A 182 3.90 -10.77 25.31
N TYR A 183 4.55 -10.14 26.27
CA TYR A 183 5.24 -10.81 27.37
C TYR A 183 5.07 -10.04 28.69
N ALA A 184 4.83 -10.75 29.78
CA ALA A 184 4.89 -10.23 31.15
C ALA A 184 6.28 -10.54 31.73
N HIS A 185 6.85 -9.59 32.45
CA HIS A 185 8.11 -9.80 33.14
C HIS A 185 7.85 -10.19 34.60
N GLU A 186 8.38 -11.33 35.01
CA GLU A 186 8.30 -11.81 36.37
C GLU A 186 9.59 -12.56 36.76
N ASN A 187 10.17 -12.26 37.92
CA ASN A 187 11.36 -12.92 38.43
C ASN A 187 12.52 -13.06 37.43
N ASN A 188 12.85 -11.99 36.72
CA ASN A 188 13.86 -11.94 35.64
C ASN A 188 13.61 -12.87 34.46
N THR A 189 12.38 -13.30 34.25
CA THR A 189 11.92 -14.12 33.12
C THR A 189 10.80 -13.45 32.35
N TRP A 190 10.61 -13.83 31.08
CA TRP A 190 9.54 -13.35 30.24
C TRP A 190 8.50 -14.45 30.07
N ILE A 191 7.30 -14.22 30.56
CA ILE A 191 6.15 -15.12 30.42
C ILE A 191 5.36 -14.69 29.19
N LYS A 192 5.20 -15.58 28.20
CA LYS A 192 4.44 -15.29 26.98
C LYS A 192 2.97 -15.07 27.30
N ILE A 193 2.40 -13.99 26.81
CA ILE A 193 0.95 -13.74 26.77
C ILE A 193 0.42 -14.34 25.48
N PRO A 194 -0.46 -15.36 25.53
CA PRO A 194 -1.06 -15.96 24.34
C PRO A 194 -1.77 -14.91 23.49
N GLN A 195 -1.53 -14.94 22.19
CA GLN A 195 -2.18 -14.05 21.22
C GLN A 195 -3.37 -14.82 20.62
N ILE A 196 -4.57 -14.56 21.11
CA ILE A 196 -5.79 -15.32 20.77
C ILE A 196 -6.79 -14.55 19.92
N GLY A 197 -6.54 -13.26 19.68
CA GLY A 197 -7.34 -12.45 18.79
C GLY A 197 -7.17 -12.82 17.31
N GLY A 198 -7.61 -11.95 16.43
CA GLY A 198 -7.58 -12.15 14.98
C GLY A 198 -7.05 -10.95 14.21
N VAL A 199 -7.20 -11.02 12.88
CA VAL A 199 -6.97 -9.89 11.98
C VAL A 199 -8.20 -9.70 11.09
N GLU A 200 -8.59 -8.45 10.88
CA GLU A 200 -9.64 -8.07 9.96
C GLU A 200 -9.11 -7.08 8.93
N ILE A 201 -9.22 -7.45 7.65
CA ILE A 201 -8.78 -6.64 6.51
C ILE A 201 -10.01 -6.28 5.69
N GLY A 202 -10.23 -4.99 5.47
CA GLY A 202 -11.33 -4.44 4.69
C GLY A 202 -11.22 -4.70 3.19
N ASP A 203 -12.15 -4.12 2.45
CA ASP A 203 -12.23 -4.24 0.99
C ASP A 203 -11.17 -3.38 0.28
N ASN A 204 -10.70 -3.79 -0.91
CA ASN A 204 -9.79 -3.06 -1.78
C ASN A 204 -8.43 -2.69 -1.13
N VAL A 205 -8.00 -3.45 -0.13
CA VAL A 205 -6.69 -3.30 0.51
C VAL A 205 -5.61 -3.92 -0.37
N GLU A 206 -4.45 -3.28 -0.39
CA GLU A 206 -3.25 -3.82 -1.05
C GLU A 206 -2.10 -3.87 -0.05
N ILE A 207 -1.44 -5.05 0.04
CA ILE A 207 -0.38 -5.32 1.00
C ILE A 207 0.86 -5.78 0.23
N GLY A 208 1.92 -4.99 0.32
CA GLY A 208 3.20 -5.25 -0.32
C GLY A 208 3.96 -6.46 0.24
N SER A 209 5.02 -6.82 -0.44
CA SER A 209 5.80 -8.01 -0.14
C SER A 209 6.51 -7.94 1.22
N ASN A 210 6.65 -9.12 1.87
CA ASN A 210 7.36 -9.27 3.15
C ASN A 210 6.84 -8.37 4.27
N THR A 211 5.57 -8.03 4.25
CA THR A 211 4.89 -7.29 5.32
C THR A 211 4.34 -8.26 6.36
N SER A 212 4.48 -7.92 7.64
CA SER A 212 3.93 -8.68 8.76
C SER A 212 2.79 -7.92 9.42
N ILE A 213 1.64 -8.59 9.58
CA ILE A 213 0.48 -8.06 10.30
C ILE A 213 0.16 -9.02 11.44
N ASP A 214 0.49 -8.63 12.66
CA ASP A 214 0.25 -9.45 13.84
C ASP A 214 -1.21 -9.46 14.24
N ARG A 215 -1.67 -10.57 14.79
CA ARG A 215 -3.01 -10.66 15.38
C ARG A 215 -3.12 -9.83 16.65
N GLY A 216 -4.30 -9.42 16.98
CA GLY A 216 -4.52 -8.80 18.28
C GLY A 216 -4.31 -9.80 19.42
N ALA A 217 -3.94 -9.29 20.58
CA ALA A 217 -3.74 -10.13 21.77
C ALA A 217 -5.05 -10.84 22.20
N LEU A 218 -6.10 -10.09 22.39
CA LEU A 218 -7.46 -10.57 22.71
C LEU A 218 -8.45 -10.17 21.63
N ASP A 219 -8.44 -8.90 21.23
CA ASP A 219 -9.27 -8.34 20.17
C ASP A 219 -8.63 -8.54 18.79
N LYS A 220 -9.01 -7.73 17.81
CA LYS A 220 -8.47 -7.81 16.45
C LYS A 220 -7.50 -6.69 16.14
N THR A 221 -6.54 -6.96 15.27
CA THR A 221 -5.86 -5.96 14.45
C THR A 221 -6.75 -5.64 13.26
N ILE A 222 -6.96 -4.37 12.93
CA ILE A 222 -7.96 -3.93 11.95
C ILE A 222 -7.31 -3.05 10.88
N ILE A 223 -7.50 -3.43 9.62
CA ILE A 223 -7.08 -2.66 8.44
C ILE A 223 -8.34 -2.22 7.68
N GLY A 224 -8.58 -0.92 7.60
CA GLY A 224 -9.75 -0.33 6.95
C GLY A 224 -9.79 -0.53 5.43
N ASN A 225 -10.93 -0.21 4.83
CA ASN A 225 -11.12 -0.31 3.38
C ASN A 225 -10.16 0.61 2.62
N GLY A 226 -9.69 0.17 1.46
CA GLY A 226 -8.88 0.98 0.55
C GLY A 226 -7.45 1.27 1.02
N VAL A 227 -7.03 0.77 2.18
CA VAL A 227 -5.67 0.96 2.72
C VAL A 227 -4.63 0.39 1.76
N LYS A 228 -3.52 1.13 1.57
CA LYS A 228 -2.37 0.74 0.77
C LYS A 228 -1.15 0.62 1.66
N ILE A 229 -0.61 -0.59 1.73
CA ILE A 229 0.54 -0.97 2.56
C ILE A 229 1.65 -1.40 1.61
N ASP A 230 2.78 -0.71 1.63
CA ASP A 230 3.95 -1.03 0.82
C ASP A 230 4.72 -2.22 1.41
N ASN A 231 5.92 -2.47 0.92
CA ASN A 231 6.75 -3.63 1.27
C ASN A 231 7.44 -3.48 2.62
N GLN A 232 7.73 -4.62 3.28
CA GLN A 232 8.56 -4.69 4.50
C GLN A 232 8.01 -3.85 5.67
N ILE A 233 6.71 -3.83 5.85
CA ILE A 233 6.05 -3.09 6.93
C ILE A 233 5.76 -4.06 8.09
N GLN A 234 5.98 -3.58 9.32
CA GLN A 234 5.55 -4.26 10.55
C GLN A 234 4.34 -3.57 11.14
N ILE A 235 3.21 -4.28 11.20
CA ILE A 235 1.98 -3.86 11.90
C ILE A 235 1.82 -4.77 13.11
N ALA A 236 2.04 -4.23 14.30
CA ALA A 236 1.96 -4.98 15.54
C ALA A 236 0.49 -5.25 15.97
N HIS A 237 0.36 -6.03 17.04
CA HIS A 237 -0.93 -6.47 17.58
C HIS A 237 -1.87 -5.31 17.94
N ASN A 238 -3.17 -5.48 17.73
CA ASN A 238 -4.23 -4.52 18.07
C ASN A 238 -4.13 -3.15 17.38
N VAL A 239 -3.28 -2.98 16.35
CA VAL A 239 -3.24 -1.77 15.54
C VAL A 239 -4.54 -1.62 14.77
N GLN A 240 -5.03 -0.39 14.66
CA GLN A 240 -6.19 -0.04 13.83
C GLN A 240 -5.77 1.01 12.81
N ILE A 241 -6.03 0.74 11.54
CA ILE A 241 -5.72 1.66 10.43
C ILE A 241 -7.02 2.04 9.72
N GLY A 242 -7.32 3.34 9.69
CA GLY A 242 -8.49 3.91 9.04
C GLY A 242 -8.45 3.81 7.52
N GLU A 243 -9.62 3.94 6.92
CA GLU A 243 -9.84 3.79 5.47
C GLU A 243 -8.95 4.71 4.63
N ASN A 244 -8.56 4.23 3.44
CA ASN A 244 -7.78 4.97 2.43
C ASN A 244 -6.43 5.52 2.92
N THR A 245 -5.90 5.02 4.03
CA THR A 245 -4.57 5.39 4.51
C THR A 245 -3.51 4.67 3.66
N ALA A 246 -2.44 5.39 3.32
CA ALA A 246 -1.31 4.88 2.55
C ALA A 246 -0.04 4.88 3.40
N ILE A 247 0.68 3.74 3.40
CA ILE A 247 1.86 3.50 4.23
C ILE A 247 3.00 3.05 3.32
N ALA A 248 4.05 3.83 3.25
CA ALA A 248 5.23 3.52 2.43
C ALA A 248 6.17 2.53 3.13
N GLY A 249 7.11 1.99 2.37
CA GLY A 249 7.96 0.87 2.78
C GLY A 249 8.74 1.05 4.08
N CYS A 250 9.00 -0.06 4.76
CA CYS A 250 9.81 -0.13 5.98
C CYS A 250 9.24 0.65 7.18
N VAL A 251 7.95 0.96 7.20
CA VAL A 251 7.29 1.60 8.36
C VAL A 251 7.09 0.56 9.46
N GLY A 252 7.35 0.95 10.70
CA GLY A 252 7.03 0.15 11.89
C GLY A 252 5.91 0.79 12.70
N ILE A 253 4.85 0.04 12.98
CA ILE A 253 3.71 0.50 13.79
C ILE A 253 3.62 -0.38 15.03
N ALA A 254 3.87 0.20 16.20
CA ALA A 254 3.84 -0.53 17.46
C ALA A 254 2.41 -0.81 17.94
N GLY A 255 2.29 -1.76 18.86
CA GLY A 255 1.01 -2.33 19.28
C GLY A 255 0.00 -1.29 19.78
N SER A 256 -1.26 -1.54 19.49
CA SER A 256 -2.41 -0.72 19.91
C SER A 256 -2.40 0.74 19.41
N ALA A 257 -1.57 1.08 18.42
CA ALA A 257 -1.65 2.38 17.77
C ALA A 257 -2.92 2.47 16.90
N LYS A 258 -3.56 3.62 16.90
CA LYS A 258 -4.71 3.92 16.06
C LYS A 258 -4.35 5.00 15.05
N ILE A 259 -4.53 4.71 13.78
CA ILE A 259 -4.25 5.63 12.66
C ILE A 259 -5.58 5.95 12.00
N GLY A 260 -5.86 7.24 11.84
CA GLY A 260 -7.08 7.73 11.21
C GLY A 260 -7.18 7.41 9.72
N LYS A 261 -8.24 7.94 9.10
CA LYS A 261 -8.53 7.80 7.67
C LYS A 261 -7.70 8.77 6.82
N ASN A 262 -7.47 8.41 5.56
CA ASN A 262 -6.81 9.27 4.57
C ASN A 262 -5.42 9.78 5.02
N CYS A 263 -4.75 9.07 5.91
CA CYS A 263 -3.40 9.40 6.32
C CYS A 263 -2.38 8.95 5.27
N THR A 264 -1.21 9.60 5.27
CA THR A 264 -0.07 9.14 4.48
C THR A 264 1.15 9.04 5.38
N ILE A 265 1.82 7.88 5.40
CA ILE A 265 2.96 7.61 6.25
C ILE A 265 4.17 7.33 5.37
N GLY A 266 5.16 8.22 5.43
CA GLY A 266 6.39 8.12 4.65
C GLY A 266 7.29 6.97 5.08
N GLY A 267 8.07 6.44 4.14
CA GLY A 267 8.90 5.26 4.36
C GLY A 267 9.86 5.37 5.53
N GLY A 268 10.06 4.26 6.24
CA GLY A 268 10.93 4.17 7.40
C GLY A 268 10.43 4.91 8.66
N ALA A 269 9.21 5.44 8.66
CA ALA A 269 8.65 6.07 9.85
C ALA A 269 8.37 5.04 10.95
N GLY A 270 8.54 5.46 12.22
CA GLY A 270 8.23 4.65 13.40
C GLY A 270 7.07 5.24 14.19
N ILE A 271 6.00 4.48 14.39
CA ILE A 271 4.82 4.90 15.15
C ILE A 271 4.84 4.20 16.51
N GLN A 272 4.82 4.97 17.58
CA GLN A 272 4.80 4.46 18.95
C GLN A 272 3.45 3.77 19.25
N GLY A 273 3.49 2.79 20.14
CA GLY A 273 2.28 2.08 20.61
C GLY A 273 1.35 2.95 21.43
N HIS A 274 0.07 2.60 21.44
CA HIS A 274 -0.98 3.23 22.24
C HIS A 274 -1.23 4.72 21.97
N ILE A 275 -0.81 5.23 20.80
CA ILE A 275 -1.11 6.60 20.38
C ILE A 275 -2.20 6.64 19.33
N GLU A 276 -2.84 7.80 19.21
CA GLU A 276 -3.86 8.08 18.19
C GLU A 276 -3.39 9.14 17.21
N ILE A 277 -3.48 8.84 15.91
CA ILE A 277 -3.21 9.78 14.82
C ILE A 277 -4.57 10.11 14.17
N CYS A 278 -4.93 11.39 14.15
CA CYS A 278 -6.20 11.84 13.56
C CYS A 278 -6.22 11.64 12.04
N ASP A 279 -7.41 11.73 11.46
CA ASP A 279 -7.62 11.67 10.01
C ASP A 279 -6.82 12.74 9.27
N ASN A 280 -6.44 12.45 8.01
CA ASN A 280 -5.75 13.36 7.11
C ASN A 280 -4.38 13.87 7.61
N ALA A 281 -3.69 13.12 8.45
CA ALA A 281 -2.32 13.40 8.84
C ALA A 281 -1.33 12.90 7.79
N HIS A 282 -0.30 13.70 7.52
CA HIS A 282 0.82 13.32 6.66
C HIS A 282 2.10 13.23 7.48
N ILE A 283 2.67 12.04 7.61
CA ILE A 283 3.94 11.79 8.30
C ILE A 283 5.04 11.66 7.25
N THR A 284 6.06 12.50 7.34
CA THR A 284 7.19 12.43 6.39
C THR A 284 8.07 11.21 6.66
N GLY A 285 8.85 10.81 5.65
CA GLY A 285 9.74 9.65 5.77
C GLY A 285 10.74 9.76 6.93
N MET A 286 11.13 8.60 7.50
CA MET A 286 12.07 8.46 8.62
C MET A 286 11.66 9.18 9.90
N SER A 287 10.40 9.61 10.01
CA SER A 287 9.90 10.30 11.19
C SER A 287 9.56 9.32 12.33
N LYS A 288 9.89 9.71 13.58
CA LYS A 288 9.43 9.03 14.78
C LYS A 288 8.24 9.78 15.39
N VAL A 289 7.08 9.15 15.43
CA VAL A 289 5.87 9.66 16.09
C VAL A 289 5.76 9.05 17.48
N SER A 290 5.92 9.85 18.52
CA SER A 290 5.98 9.40 19.91
C SER A 290 4.82 9.89 20.79
N SER A 291 3.84 10.59 20.20
CA SER A 291 2.66 11.10 20.91
C SER A 291 1.49 11.27 19.93
N ASP A 292 0.29 11.46 20.48
CA ASP A 292 -0.92 11.69 19.68
C ASP A 292 -0.77 12.84 18.71
N ILE A 293 -1.37 12.67 17.53
CA ILE A 293 -1.57 13.74 16.55
C ILE A 293 -3.06 14.07 16.50
N LYS A 294 -3.43 15.25 17.00
CA LYS A 294 -4.82 15.66 17.18
C LYS A 294 -5.37 16.56 16.07
N LYS A 295 -4.52 17.04 15.17
CA LYS A 295 -4.92 17.94 14.08
C LYS A 295 -4.36 17.45 12.75
N PRO A 296 -5.12 17.53 11.65
CA PRO A 296 -4.60 17.28 10.31
C PRO A 296 -3.40 18.18 9.99
N GLY A 297 -2.43 17.68 9.24
CA GLY A 297 -1.26 18.45 8.87
C GLY A 297 -0.09 17.58 8.47
N VAL A 298 1.04 18.22 8.12
CA VAL A 298 2.29 17.56 7.77
C VAL A 298 3.20 17.54 9.00
N TYR A 299 3.67 16.36 9.37
CA TYR A 299 4.49 16.14 10.57
C TYR A 299 5.82 15.51 10.18
N SER A 300 6.88 16.04 10.74
CA SER A 300 8.25 15.58 10.50
C SER A 300 9.03 15.49 11.82
N SER A 301 9.93 14.51 11.90
CA SER A 301 10.92 14.44 12.98
C SER A 301 12.26 13.96 12.43
N GLY A 302 13.31 14.09 13.22
CA GLY A 302 14.68 13.75 12.84
C GLY A 302 15.53 14.96 12.56
N THR A 303 16.81 14.74 12.32
CA THR A 303 17.79 15.80 12.02
C THR A 303 17.92 16.01 10.52
N PRO A 304 18.07 17.27 10.05
CA PRO A 304 18.33 17.54 8.65
C PRO A 304 19.62 16.87 8.15
N LEU A 305 19.63 16.46 6.88
CA LEU A 305 20.83 15.96 6.22
C LEU A 305 21.88 17.09 6.14
N MET A 306 23.11 16.80 6.52
CA MET A 306 24.25 17.72 6.45
C MET A 306 25.56 16.96 6.24
N LEU A 307 26.63 17.66 5.91
CA LEU A 307 27.96 17.06 5.81
C LEU A 307 28.35 16.40 7.15
N ASN A 308 28.97 15.21 7.11
CA ASN A 308 29.31 14.44 8.31
C ASN A 308 30.07 15.25 9.36
N LYS A 309 31.05 16.08 8.94
CA LYS A 309 31.81 16.95 9.84
C LYS A 309 30.92 17.94 10.60
N GLU A 310 29.91 18.48 9.95
CA GLU A 310 28.92 19.39 10.55
C GLU A 310 27.97 18.65 11.46
N TRP A 311 27.50 17.46 11.03
CA TRP A 311 26.63 16.62 11.82
C TRP A 311 27.27 16.23 13.15
N LEU A 312 28.54 15.78 13.14
CA LEU A 312 29.29 15.43 14.36
C LEU A 312 29.42 16.62 15.32
N LYS A 313 29.67 17.84 14.81
CA LYS A 313 29.69 19.05 15.64
C LYS A 313 28.33 19.34 16.26
N ASN A 314 27.25 19.22 15.50
CA ASN A 314 25.90 19.48 15.99
C ASN A 314 25.44 18.40 16.97
N ALA A 315 25.76 17.13 16.73
CA ALA A 315 25.49 16.03 17.66
C ALA A 315 26.19 16.23 19.01
N ALA A 316 27.44 16.70 19.02
CA ALA A 316 28.16 17.04 20.25
C ALA A 316 27.54 18.24 21.01
N ARG A 317 27.07 19.25 20.26
CA ARG A 317 26.37 20.42 20.83
C ARG A 317 25.01 20.04 21.41
N PHE A 318 24.27 19.14 20.73
CA PHE A 318 22.97 18.66 21.19
C PHE A 318 23.07 18.04 22.60
N LYS A 319 24.11 17.24 22.87
CA LYS A 319 24.35 16.66 24.21
C LYS A 319 24.51 17.74 25.30
N LYS A 320 24.98 18.95 24.95
CA LYS A 320 25.22 20.06 25.90
C LYS A 320 24.09 21.09 25.90
N LEU A 321 23.03 20.89 25.16
CA LEU A 321 21.96 21.88 24.95
C LEU A 321 21.34 22.31 26.30
N ASN A 322 21.05 21.36 27.17
CA ASN A 322 20.49 21.65 28.50
C ASN A 322 21.42 22.50 29.36
N GLU A 323 22.73 22.22 29.37
CA GLU A 323 23.73 23.00 30.10
C GLU A 323 23.82 24.43 29.59
N LEU A 324 23.78 24.62 28.27
CA LEU A 324 23.78 25.92 27.62
C LEU A 324 22.54 26.72 27.97
N PHE A 325 21.36 26.06 27.98
CA PHE A 325 20.10 26.69 28.35
C PHE A 325 20.10 27.19 29.80
N ILE A 326 20.53 26.34 30.75
CA ILE A 326 20.61 26.71 32.20
C ILE A 326 21.60 27.85 32.43
N LYS A 327 22.77 27.85 31.75
CA LYS A 327 23.75 28.93 31.86
C LYS A 327 23.23 30.27 31.37
N ASN A 328 22.37 30.27 30.31
CA ASN A 328 21.78 31.49 29.79
C ASN A 328 20.67 32.05 30.69
N ILE A 329 19.86 31.21 31.31
CA ILE A 329 18.84 31.67 32.29
C ILE A 329 19.45 32.28 33.53
N LYS A 330 20.61 31.76 34.01
CA LYS A 330 21.31 32.30 35.19
C LYS A 330 22.08 33.60 34.90
N LYS A 331 22.16 34.02 33.64
CA LYS A 331 22.83 35.29 33.27
C LYS A 331 21.87 36.46 33.05
N ASN A 332 20.57 36.18 32.99
CA ASN A 332 19.46 37.15 33.01
C ASN A 332 18.80 37.14 34.42
#